data_82b256541cc40313f6064c59f8268017
#
_entry.id   82b256541cc40313f6064c59f8268017
#
_cell.length_a   1.000
_cell.length_b   1.000
_cell.length_c   1.000
_cell.angle_alpha   90.00
_cell.angle_beta   90.00
_cell.angle_gamma   90.00
#
_symmetry.space_group_name_H-M   'P 1'
#
loop_
_entity.id
_entity.type
_entity.pdbx_description
1 polymer ?
#
loop_
_entity_poly.entity_id
_entity_poly.type
_entity_poly.pdbx_seq_one_letter_code
_entity_poly.pdbx_strand_id
1 'polypeptide(L)'
;FYSDNKGDSIYKKQYGIAGTDFWGFGAGFKDGDVMLGGTYHNGTLLKDNNTYINDWICTQGGDNYRGFVNFGNPRQVYHDGGGKLLSGDRTIPIGSFTLEKKPNASYIIGESSQLEFDPRCHNWIYSGNDTTLWLSKNNGKDFEAVYHFDAKVTSIEVAWSNPDVIYVATWPGWSDNKKMYRTN
;
A
#
# COMPACT_ATOMS: atom_id res chain seq x y z
N PHE A 1 21.75 15.39 -13.83
CA PHE A 1 22.92 16.03 -14.42
C PHE A 1 23.32 15.30 -15.69
N TYR A 2 23.82 16.02 -16.69
CA TYR A 2 24.22 15.50 -17.98
C TYR A 2 25.56 16.12 -18.41
N SER A 3 26.38 15.34 -19.04
CA SER A 3 27.62 15.79 -19.67
C SER A 3 27.74 15.18 -21.07
N ASP A 4 28.13 15.95 -22.05
CA ASP A 4 28.41 15.55 -23.41
C ASP A 4 29.90 15.55 -23.74
N ASN A 5 30.73 15.92 -22.76
CA ASN A 5 32.18 16.05 -22.89
C ASN A 5 32.95 15.29 -21.80
N LYS A 6 32.49 14.08 -21.48
CA LYS A 6 33.12 13.15 -20.50
C LYS A 6 33.26 13.67 -19.08
N GLY A 7 32.43 14.65 -18.69
CA GLY A 7 32.44 15.21 -17.35
C GLY A 7 33.19 16.52 -17.20
N ASP A 8 33.81 17.06 -18.23
CA ASP A 8 34.46 18.38 -18.19
C ASP A 8 33.48 19.51 -17.91
N SER A 9 32.23 19.33 -18.36
CA SER A 9 31.12 20.23 -18.04
C SER A 9 29.88 19.41 -17.63
N ILE A 10 29.20 19.85 -16.58
CA ILE A 10 28.02 19.19 -16.05
C ILE A 10 26.84 20.15 -16.08
N TYR A 11 25.76 19.75 -16.73
CA TYR A 11 24.55 20.54 -16.86
C TYR A 11 23.42 19.92 -16.05
N LYS A 12 22.60 20.76 -15.44
CA LYS A 12 21.39 20.34 -14.78
C LYS A 12 20.29 20.18 -15.82
N LYS A 13 19.98 18.93 -16.20
CA LYS A 13 18.85 18.59 -17.05
C LYS A 13 17.74 17.97 -16.18
N GLN A 14 16.94 18.81 -15.55
CA GLN A 14 15.79 18.35 -14.78
C GLN A 14 14.50 19.08 -15.20
N TYR A 15 14.53 19.81 -16.32
CA TYR A 15 13.34 20.46 -16.85
C TYR A 15 12.34 19.38 -17.30
N GLY A 16 11.15 19.43 -16.71
CA GLY A 16 10.12 18.40 -16.95
C GLY A 16 10.32 17.08 -16.19
N ILE A 17 11.39 16.94 -15.39
CA ILE A 17 11.58 15.82 -14.49
C ILE A 17 11.25 16.28 -13.07
N ALA A 18 10.06 15.89 -12.61
CA ALA A 18 9.67 15.98 -11.20
C ALA A 18 9.68 14.56 -10.65
N GLY A 19 10.70 14.23 -9.88
CA GLY A 19 10.87 12.92 -9.28
C GLY A 19 10.55 12.95 -7.80
N THR A 20 9.93 11.87 -7.32
CA THR A 20 9.84 11.56 -5.90
C THR A 20 10.25 10.12 -5.67
N ASP A 21 10.63 9.80 -4.46
CA ASP A 21 11.06 8.46 -4.07
C ASP A 21 9.86 7.71 -3.50
N PHE A 22 9.34 6.75 -4.26
CA PHE A 22 8.25 5.89 -3.80
C PHE A 22 8.80 4.70 -3.03
N TRP A 23 8.36 4.51 -1.80
CA TRP A 23 8.66 3.33 -1.01
C TRP A 23 7.72 2.16 -1.29
N GLY A 24 6.51 2.46 -1.69
CA GLY A 24 5.55 1.47 -2.11
C GLY A 24 4.48 2.09 -3.01
N PHE A 25 4.03 1.32 -3.98
CA PHE A 25 3.17 1.80 -5.04
C PHE A 25 2.12 0.77 -5.41
N GLY A 26 0.89 1.19 -5.60
CA GLY A 26 -0.21 0.40 -6.11
C GLY A 26 -0.89 1.06 -7.29
N ALA A 27 -1.31 0.26 -8.25
CA ALA A 27 -2.10 0.68 -9.40
C ALA A 27 -3.39 -0.13 -9.48
N GLY A 28 -4.42 0.46 -10.05
CA GLY A 28 -5.70 -0.20 -10.23
C GLY A 28 -5.60 -1.32 -11.27
N PHE A 29 -6.06 -2.52 -10.91
CA PHE A 29 -6.05 -3.67 -11.80
C PHE A 29 -7.03 -3.51 -12.98
N LYS A 30 -8.19 -2.92 -12.72
CA LYS A 30 -9.24 -2.66 -13.74
C LYS A 30 -9.20 -1.25 -14.29
N ASP A 31 -8.55 -0.34 -13.61
CA ASP A 31 -8.44 1.07 -13.95
C ASP A 31 -6.99 1.52 -13.66
N GLY A 32 -6.16 1.44 -14.67
CA GLY A 32 -4.74 1.82 -14.59
C GLY A 32 -4.50 3.31 -14.39
N ASP A 33 -5.54 4.14 -14.50
CA ASP A 33 -5.47 5.57 -14.26
C ASP A 33 -5.54 5.93 -12.77
N VAL A 34 -5.89 4.96 -11.92
CA VAL A 34 -5.83 5.10 -10.47
C VAL A 34 -4.55 4.52 -9.94
N MET A 35 -3.74 5.35 -9.30
CA MET A 35 -2.46 4.99 -8.74
C MET A 35 -2.28 5.65 -7.37
N LEU A 36 -1.70 4.94 -6.42
CA LEU A 36 -1.39 5.46 -5.09
C LEU A 36 -0.02 5.00 -4.66
N GLY A 37 0.78 5.91 -4.11
CA GLY A 37 2.10 5.56 -3.60
C GLY A 37 2.48 6.35 -2.35
N GLY A 38 3.13 5.67 -1.42
CA GLY A 38 3.77 6.29 -0.28
C GLY A 38 5.17 6.77 -0.63
N THR A 39 5.53 7.94 -0.16
CA THR A 39 6.82 8.56 -0.45
C THR A 39 7.55 8.97 0.81
N TYR A 40 8.86 9.08 0.70
CA TYR A 40 9.70 9.64 1.75
C TYR A 40 9.60 11.17 1.73
N HIS A 41 9.13 11.75 2.83
CA HIS A 41 8.94 13.19 3.08
C HIS A 41 7.88 13.91 2.21
N ASN A 42 7.37 13.29 1.15
CA ASN A 42 6.40 13.95 0.26
C ASN A 42 4.95 13.43 0.43
N GLY A 43 4.74 12.57 1.41
CA GLY A 43 3.41 12.07 1.77
C GLY A 43 2.90 10.94 0.87
N THR A 44 1.61 10.77 0.85
CA THR A 44 0.91 9.83 -0.04
C THR A 44 0.43 10.57 -1.28
N LEU A 45 0.91 10.13 -2.42
CA LEU A 45 0.55 10.70 -3.71
C LEU A 45 -0.49 9.82 -4.40
N LEU A 46 -1.57 10.44 -4.82
CA LEU A 46 -2.67 9.82 -5.57
C LEU A 46 -2.74 10.42 -6.97
N LYS A 47 -2.84 9.56 -7.97
CA LYS A 47 -3.27 9.89 -9.32
C LYS A 47 -4.62 9.24 -9.58
N ASP A 48 -5.55 10.02 -10.11
CA ASP A 48 -6.86 9.57 -10.55
C ASP A 48 -7.32 10.46 -11.71
N ASN A 49 -7.17 10.00 -12.93
CA ASN A 49 -7.52 10.78 -14.10
C ASN A 49 -9.02 11.12 -14.20
N ASN A 50 -9.88 10.36 -13.55
CA ASN A 50 -11.31 10.67 -13.48
C ASN A 50 -11.59 11.89 -12.61
N THR A 51 -10.78 12.10 -11.56
CA THR A 51 -10.95 13.21 -10.62
C THR A 51 -9.97 14.36 -10.90
N TYR A 52 -8.70 14.03 -11.22
CA TYR A 52 -7.61 14.99 -11.39
C TYR A 52 -6.83 14.68 -12.68
N ILE A 53 -7.26 15.27 -13.81
CA ILE A 53 -6.64 15.00 -15.11
C ILE A 53 -5.16 15.39 -15.09
N ASN A 54 -4.32 14.40 -15.37
CA ASN A 54 -2.86 14.50 -15.50
C ASN A 54 -2.11 14.99 -14.26
N ASP A 55 -2.76 15.13 -13.11
CA ASP A 55 -2.15 15.61 -11.89
C ASP A 55 -2.04 14.53 -10.81
N TRP A 56 -1.01 14.66 -10.01
CA TRP A 56 -0.85 13.94 -8.75
C TRP A 56 -1.23 14.86 -7.61
N ILE A 57 -1.99 14.36 -6.66
CA ILE A 57 -2.34 15.09 -5.46
C ILE A 57 -1.75 14.44 -4.22
N CYS A 58 -1.32 15.25 -3.26
CA CYS A 58 -0.93 14.77 -1.95
C CYS A 58 -2.19 14.60 -1.09
N THR A 59 -2.50 13.36 -0.71
CA THR A 59 -3.70 13.04 0.09
C THR A 59 -3.40 12.97 1.59
N GLN A 60 -2.13 12.83 1.94
CA GLN A 60 -1.65 12.79 3.32
C GLN A 60 -0.18 13.19 3.33
N GLY A 61 0.22 14.09 4.23
CA GLY A 61 1.62 14.50 4.38
C GLY A 61 2.45 13.54 5.21
N GLY A 62 3.74 13.82 5.30
CA GLY A 62 4.71 13.06 6.09
C GLY A 62 5.36 11.89 5.34
N ASP A 63 5.91 10.96 6.09
CA ASP A 63 6.48 9.72 5.54
C ASP A 63 5.38 8.68 5.43
N ASN A 64 5.24 8.10 4.25
CA ASN A 64 4.28 7.04 3.98
C ASN A 64 4.96 5.93 3.20
N TYR A 65 4.70 4.69 3.60
CA TYR A 65 5.49 3.57 3.09
C TYR A 65 4.87 2.92 1.86
N ARG A 66 3.54 2.80 1.80
CA ARG A 66 2.89 2.02 0.74
C ARG A 66 1.56 2.62 0.31
N GLY A 67 1.19 2.30 -0.93
CA GLY A 67 -0.13 2.55 -1.46
C GLY A 67 -0.70 1.27 -2.08
N PHE A 68 -2.00 1.04 -1.90
CA PHE A 68 -2.72 -0.09 -2.48
C PHE A 68 -4.01 0.40 -3.13
N VAL A 69 -4.32 -0.14 -4.30
CA VAL A 69 -5.59 0.07 -4.98
C VAL A 69 -6.38 -1.24 -4.94
N ASN A 70 -7.62 -1.17 -4.49
CA ASN A 70 -8.47 -2.35 -4.43
C ASN A 70 -8.71 -2.90 -5.85
N PHE A 71 -8.35 -4.17 -6.07
CA PHE A 71 -8.40 -4.76 -7.41
C PHE A 71 -9.84 -4.93 -7.94
N GLY A 72 -10.82 -5.08 -7.07
CA GLY A 72 -12.23 -5.22 -7.44
C GLY A 72 -12.98 -3.89 -7.50
N ASN A 73 -12.49 -2.88 -6.77
CA ASN A 73 -13.04 -1.53 -6.75
C ASN A 73 -11.94 -0.47 -6.76
N PRO A 74 -11.44 -0.04 -7.92
CA PRO A 74 -10.35 0.92 -8.02
C PRO A 74 -10.68 2.31 -7.44
N ARG A 75 -11.95 2.56 -7.11
CA ARG A 75 -12.35 3.79 -6.39
C ARG A 75 -12.03 3.73 -4.88
N GLN A 76 -11.50 2.62 -4.40
CA GLN A 76 -11.11 2.42 -3.01
C GLN A 76 -9.60 2.15 -2.93
N VAL A 77 -8.90 3.05 -2.27
CA VAL A 77 -7.44 2.98 -2.12
C VAL A 77 -7.04 3.05 -0.66
N TYR A 78 -5.90 2.47 -0.34
CA TYR A 78 -5.41 2.32 1.04
C TYR A 78 -3.99 2.84 1.15
N HIS A 79 -3.69 3.48 2.26
CA HIS A 79 -2.37 3.96 2.63
C HIS A 79 -2.11 3.71 4.12
N ASP A 80 -0.99 4.14 4.62
CA ASP A 80 -0.62 3.98 6.02
C ASP A 80 -1.72 4.51 6.95
N GLY A 81 -2.32 3.61 7.72
CA GLY A 81 -3.32 3.93 8.73
C GLY A 81 -4.71 4.29 8.21
N GLY A 82 -4.99 4.17 6.92
CA GLY A 82 -6.32 4.51 6.42
C GLY A 82 -6.55 4.26 4.93
N GLY A 83 -7.54 4.93 4.39
CA GLY A 83 -7.89 4.83 2.99
C GLY A 83 -8.69 6.01 2.48
N LYS A 84 -8.91 6.03 1.18
CA LYS A 84 -9.69 7.04 0.47
C LYS A 84 -10.75 6.37 -0.41
N LEU A 85 -11.93 6.98 -0.43
CA LEU A 85 -13.00 6.67 -1.37
C LEU A 85 -12.98 7.73 -2.47
N LEU A 86 -12.66 7.31 -3.69
CA LEU A 86 -12.54 8.22 -4.81
C LEU A 86 -13.90 8.43 -5.47
N SER A 87 -14.22 9.69 -5.78
CA SER A 87 -15.39 10.05 -6.59
C SER A 87 -15.00 10.16 -8.06
N GLY A 88 -15.94 9.89 -8.96
CA GLY A 88 -15.82 10.24 -10.38
C GLY A 88 -16.07 11.72 -10.66
N ASP A 89 -16.59 12.45 -9.69
CA ASP A 89 -16.89 13.89 -9.79
C ASP A 89 -15.80 14.70 -9.09
N ARG A 90 -15.12 15.55 -9.84
CA ARG A 90 -14.03 16.41 -9.34
C ARG A 90 -14.46 17.44 -8.31
N THR A 91 -15.74 17.76 -8.28
CA THR A 91 -16.30 18.74 -7.34
C THR A 91 -16.57 18.13 -5.97
N ILE A 92 -16.60 16.80 -5.88
CA ILE A 92 -16.85 16.09 -4.64
C ILE A 92 -15.52 15.80 -3.95
N PRO A 93 -15.35 16.20 -2.69
CA PRO A 93 -14.15 15.89 -1.93
C PRO A 93 -13.90 14.38 -1.82
N ILE A 94 -12.64 13.98 -1.81
CA ILE A 94 -12.25 12.59 -1.56
C ILE A 94 -12.67 12.21 -0.16
N GLY A 95 -13.53 11.20 -0.04
CA GLY A 95 -13.88 10.61 1.25
C GLY A 95 -12.70 9.90 1.88
N SER A 96 -12.60 9.93 3.20
CA SER A 96 -11.58 9.23 3.97
C SER A 96 -12.21 8.23 4.90
N PHE A 97 -11.52 7.14 5.19
CA PHE A 97 -11.90 6.19 6.21
C PHE A 97 -10.66 5.70 6.96
N THR A 98 -10.85 5.35 8.22
CA THR A 98 -9.80 4.76 9.05
C THR A 98 -9.90 3.25 8.97
N LEU A 99 -8.77 2.59 8.86
CA LEU A 99 -8.68 1.15 9.03
C LEU A 99 -8.63 0.86 10.52
N GLU A 100 -9.60 0.09 11.01
CA GLU A 100 -9.66 -0.27 12.42
C GLU A 100 -9.08 -1.66 12.62
N LYS A 101 -8.23 -1.79 13.60
CA LYS A 101 -7.69 -3.07 14.03
C LYS A 101 -7.61 -3.20 15.55
N LYS A 102 -7.66 -4.41 15.99
CA LYS A 102 -7.52 -4.76 17.41
C LYS A 102 -6.34 -5.71 17.59
N PRO A 103 -5.53 -5.49 18.64
CA PRO A 103 -5.36 -4.28 19.44
C PRO A 103 -4.19 -3.40 18.96
N ASN A 104 -4.29 -2.10 19.25
CA ASN A 104 -3.20 -1.10 19.30
C ASN A 104 -2.16 -1.11 18.17
N ALA A 105 -2.59 -1.06 16.95
CA ALA A 105 -1.63 -0.95 15.87
C ALA A 105 -1.51 0.48 15.36
N SER A 106 -0.37 1.07 15.56
CA SER A 106 -0.07 2.41 15.04
C SER A 106 0.06 2.45 13.53
N TYR A 107 0.46 1.33 12.91
CA TYR A 107 0.60 1.23 11.46
C TYR A 107 0.00 -0.07 10.94
N ILE A 108 -0.93 0.02 9.99
CA ILE A 108 -1.47 -1.12 9.24
C ILE A 108 -0.56 -1.45 8.07
N ILE A 109 -0.05 -0.41 7.46
CA ILE A 109 0.81 -0.46 6.29
C ILE A 109 2.09 0.25 6.68
N GLY A 110 3.14 -0.46 6.93
CA GLY A 110 4.42 0.07 7.29
C GLY A 110 5.53 -0.81 6.76
N GLU A 111 6.75 -0.58 7.20
CA GLU A 111 7.90 -1.38 6.79
C GLU A 111 7.72 -2.88 7.07
N SER A 112 6.97 -3.22 8.10
CA SER A 112 6.80 -4.58 8.58
C SER A 112 5.42 -5.16 8.36
N SER A 113 4.53 -4.46 7.66
CA SER A 113 3.19 -4.96 7.37
C SER A 113 2.73 -4.53 5.99
N GLN A 114 1.83 -5.29 5.43
CA GLN A 114 1.20 -4.98 4.14
C GLN A 114 -0.27 -5.36 4.17
N LEU A 115 -1.00 -4.84 3.22
CA LEU A 115 -2.33 -5.34 2.89
C LEU A 115 -2.23 -6.32 1.74
N GLU A 116 -3.01 -7.39 1.83
CA GLU A 116 -3.18 -8.33 0.74
C GLU A 116 -4.67 -8.63 0.57
N PHE A 117 -5.12 -8.66 -0.68
CA PHE A 117 -6.54 -8.89 -0.98
C PHE A 117 -6.80 -10.36 -1.26
N ASP A 118 -7.96 -10.86 -0.80
CA ASP A 118 -8.43 -12.17 -1.23
C ASP A 118 -8.98 -12.10 -2.66
N PRO A 119 -8.43 -12.84 -3.62
CA PRO A 119 -8.84 -12.76 -5.01
C PRO A 119 -10.29 -13.21 -5.26
N ARG A 120 -10.91 -13.92 -4.34
CA ARG A 120 -12.34 -14.31 -4.41
C ARG A 120 -13.28 -13.16 -4.08
N CYS A 121 -12.83 -12.27 -3.17
CA CYS A 121 -13.67 -11.20 -2.67
C CYS A 121 -12.82 -9.97 -2.31
N HIS A 122 -12.90 -8.93 -3.12
CA HIS A 122 -12.11 -7.70 -2.93
C HIS A 122 -12.42 -6.94 -1.62
N ASN A 123 -13.49 -7.31 -0.91
CA ASN A 123 -13.81 -6.79 0.41
C ASN A 123 -13.01 -7.48 1.53
N TRP A 124 -12.39 -8.60 1.21
CA TRP A 124 -11.57 -9.35 2.15
C TRP A 124 -10.12 -8.91 2.03
N ILE A 125 -9.59 -8.44 3.17
CA ILE A 125 -8.25 -7.85 3.24
C ILE A 125 -7.51 -8.49 4.39
N TYR A 126 -6.38 -9.10 4.08
CA TYR A 126 -5.41 -9.54 5.08
C TYR A 126 -4.47 -8.39 5.42
N SER A 127 -4.08 -8.30 6.68
CA SER A 127 -3.08 -7.36 7.15
C SER A 127 -2.15 -8.04 8.15
N GLY A 128 -0.86 -7.83 8.00
CA GLY A 128 0.12 -8.15 9.02
C GLY A 128 0.30 -6.96 9.94
N ASN A 129 0.13 -7.19 11.23
CA ASN A 129 0.44 -6.17 12.20
C ASN A 129 1.13 -6.79 13.40
N ASP A 130 2.36 -6.31 13.63
CA ASP A 130 3.23 -6.90 14.63
C ASP A 130 3.33 -8.43 14.43
N THR A 131 2.98 -9.25 15.39
CA THR A 131 3.06 -10.71 15.29
C THR A 131 1.77 -11.38 14.82
N THR A 132 0.80 -10.62 14.34
CA THR A 132 -0.54 -11.15 14.06
C THR A 132 -0.91 -10.99 12.60
N LEU A 133 -1.47 -12.05 12.02
CA LEU A 133 -2.22 -12.00 10.77
C LEU A 133 -3.67 -11.66 11.08
N TRP A 134 -4.17 -10.62 10.46
CA TRP A 134 -5.52 -10.11 10.59
C TRP A 134 -6.29 -10.27 9.28
N LEU A 135 -7.60 -10.48 9.38
CA LEU A 135 -8.54 -10.53 8.25
C LEU A 135 -9.66 -9.52 8.49
N SER A 136 -9.89 -8.68 7.51
CA SER A 136 -11.13 -7.90 7.37
C SER A 136 -12.00 -8.52 6.29
N LYS A 137 -13.31 -8.59 6.53
CA LYS A 137 -14.31 -9.02 5.54
C LYS A 137 -15.20 -7.86 5.04
N ASN A 138 -14.87 -6.64 5.42
CA ASN A 138 -15.67 -5.43 5.18
C ASN A 138 -14.83 -4.21 4.75
N ASN A 139 -13.87 -4.43 3.86
CA ASN A 139 -13.00 -3.40 3.30
C ASN A 139 -12.09 -2.69 4.33
N GLY A 140 -11.69 -3.36 5.40
CA GLY A 140 -10.80 -2.79 6.40
C GLY A 140 -11.51 -1.98 7.50
N LYS A 141 -12.84 -2.02 7.58
CA LYS A 141 -13.54 -1.36 8.67
C LYS A 141 -13.29 -2.03 10.01
N ASP A 142 -13.31 -3.37 10.00
CA ASP A 142 -13.00 -4.20 11.18
C ASP A 142 -12.01 -5.28 10.81
N PHE A 143 -11.21 -5.74 11.78
CA PHE A 143 -10.28 -6.83 11.62
C PHE A 143 -10.43 -7.85 12.74
N GLU A 144 -10.45 -9.12 12.38
CA GLU A 144 -10.37 -10.26 13.30
C GLU A 144 -8.98 -10.91 13.23
N ALA A 145 -8.46 -11.36 14.35
CA ALA A 145 -7.20 -12.07 14.38
C ALA A 145 -7.37 -13.48 13.79
N VAL A 146 -6.54 -13.82 12.82
CA VAL A 146 -6.52 -15.14 12.18
C VAL A 146 -5.48 -16.04 12.83
N TYR A 147 -4.27 -15.51 13.05
CA TYR A 147 -3.16 -16.27 13.61
C TYR A 147 -2.13 -15.37 14.28
N HIS A 148 -1.50 -15.88 15.34
CA HIS A 148 -0.38 -15.25 16.02
C HIS A 148 0.91 -16.01 15.77
N PHE A 149 1.93 -15.29 15.34
CA PHE A 149 3.26 -15.79 15.06
C PHE A 149 4.21 -15.48 16.23
N ASP A 150 5.34 -16.13 16.26
CA ASP A 150 6.44 -15.86 17.20
C ASP A 150 7.31 -14.65 16.82
N ALA A 151 7.09 -14.08 15.63
CA ALA A 151 7.86 -12.96 15.11
C ALA A 151 6.98 -12.04 14.24
N LYS A 152 7.52 -10.85 13.94
CA LYS A 152 6.85 -9.78 13.21
C LYS A 152 6.49 -10.21 11.78
N VAL A 153 5.24 -10.05 11.39
CA VAL A 153 4.80 -10.27 10.01
C VAL A 153 5.39 -9.19 9.10
N THR A 154 6.05 -9.62 8.03
CA THR A 154 6.69 -8.72 7.07
C THR A 154 6.12 -8.79 5.67
N SER A 155 5.54 -9.94 5.30
CA SER A 155 4.91 -10.11 4.00
C SER A 155 3.78 -11.12 4.08
N ILE A 156 2.76 -10.89 3.28
CA ILE A 156 1.59 -11.76 3.12
C ILE A 156 1.37 -11.91 1.62
N GLU A 157 1.03 -13.11 1.20
CA GLU A 157 0.64 -13.40 -0.18
C GLU A 157 -0.48 -14.41 -0.19
N VAL A 158 -1.57 -14.11 -0.88
CA VAL A 158 -2.68 -15.04 -1.12
C VAL A 158 -2.53 -15.64 -2.50
N ALA A 159 -2.48 -16.97 -2.59
CA ALA A 159 -2.30 -17.64 -3.87
C ALA A 159 -3.56 -17.47 -4.74
N TRP A 160 -3.44 -16.78 -5.86
CA TRP A 160 -4.57 -16.51 -6.76
C TRP A 160 -5.20 -17.75 -7.37
N SER A 161 -4.40 -18.80 -7.58
CA SER A 161 -4.88 -20.08 -8.10
C SER A 161 -5.61 -20.94 -7.07
N ASN A 162 -5.33 -20.71 -5.78
CA ASN A 162 -5.98 -21.37 -4.65
C ASN A 162 -5.95 -20.45 -3.44
N PRO A 163 -6.95 -19.59 -3.25
CA PRO A 163 -6.94 -18.58 -2.19
C PRO A 163 -7.07 -19.11 -0.75
N ASP A 164 -7.25 -20.41 -0.57
CA ASP A 164 -7.13 -21.03 0.75
C ASP A 164 -5.66 -21.17 1.18
N VAL A 165 -4.74 -21.01 0.22
CA VAL A 165 -3.31 -21.03 0.47
C VAL A 165 -2.82 -19.59 0.66
N ILE A 166 -2.36 -19.31 1.86
CA ILE A 166 -1.76 -18.03 2.25
C ILE A 166 -0.34 -18.27 2.72
N TYR A 167 0.59 -17.49 2.21
CA TYR A 167 1.96 -17.47 2.65
C TYR A 167 2.20 -16.25 3.53
N VAL A 168 2.87 -16.44 4.64
CA VAL A 168 3.23 -15.37 5.58
C VAL A 168 4.72 -15.46 5.90
N ALA A 169 5.45 -14.40 5.62
CA ALA A 169 6.83 -14.27 6.05
C ALA A 169 6.90 -13.48 7.36
N THR A 170 7.79 -13.91 8.24
CA THR A 170 8.06 -13.24 9.52
C THR A 170 9.53 -12.91 9.69
N TRP A 171 9.80 -11.87 10.46
CA TRP A 171 11.15 -11.44 10.78
C TRP A 171 11.32 -11.23 12.28
N PRO A 172 12.09 -12.10 12.96
CA PRO A 172 12.34 -12.00 14.40
C PRO A 172 13.38 -10.93 14.75
N GLY A 173 14.14 -10.43 13.77
CA GLY A 173 15.20 -9.44 13.97
C GLY A 173 16.42 -9.70 13.09
N TRP A 174 17.46 -8.91 13.26
CA TRP A 174 18.68 -8.99 12.41
C TRP A 174 19.53 -10.24 12.67
N SER A 175 19.45 -10.82 13.87
CA SER A 175 20.26 -11.95 14.29
C SER A 175 19.64 -13.31 14.05
N ASP A 176 18.35 -13.37 13.69
CA ASP A 176 17.61 -14.61 13.62
C ASP A 176 17.12 -14.93 12.20
N ASN A 177 16.85 -16.21 11.97
CA ASN A 177 16.38 -16.67 10.68
C ASN A 177 14.93 -16.21 10.43
N LYS A 178 14.70 -15.62 9.29
CA LYS A 178 13.36 -15.36 8.77
C LYS A 178 12.63 -16.68 8.54
N LYS A 179 11.35 -16.72 8.87
CA LYS A 179 10.51 -17.90 8.66
C LYS A 179 9.42 -17.58 7.64
N MET A 180 9.03 -18.61 6.91
CA MET A 180 7.88 -18.58 6.03
C MET A 180 6.88 -19.65 6.47
N TYR A 181 5.65 -19.25 6.58
CA TYR A 181 4.52 -20.12 6.92
C TYR A 181 3.59 -20.24 5.73
N ARG A 182 2.89 -21.33 5.66
CA ARG A 182 1.87 -21.61 4.65
C ARG A 182 0.65 -22.21 5.34
N THR A 183 -0.56 -21.77 4.97
CA THR A 183 -1.80 -22.47 5.35
C THR A 183 -1.89 -23.83 4.64
N ASN A 184 -2.54 -24.79 5.29
CA ASN A 184 -2.77 -26.12 4.74
C ASN A 184 -4.15 -26.19 4.11
#